data_0d3a9ea4501ef093765f3154c14bf6d4
#
_entry.id   0d3a9ea4501ef093765f3154c14bf6d4
#
_cell.length_a   1.000
_cell.length_b   1.000
_cell.length_c   1.000
_cell.angle_alpha   90.00
_cell.angle_beta   90.00
_cell.angle_gamma   90.00
#
_symmetry.space_group_name_H-M   'P 1'
#
loop_
_entity.id
_entity.type
_entity.pdbx_description
1 polymer ?
#
loop_
_entity_poly.entity_id
_entity_poly.type
_entity_poly.pdbx_seq_one_letter_code
_entity_poly.pdbx_strand_id
1 'polypeptide(L)'
;GSEMCIRDRSSMAYLLNTHYSRTQIIFTQFIVLLTGLLILICYAAGLIIFISNLIFSGELEITKFLLVNLGLLVLEIFLSALCFMFACLCDELKFSVGLGARLGMAFFLIQMLSQVSDTIEFLKYLTPFTLFDPENIIRYEAESFIHLGVLLISAAVFMIITIEGFKKRDLSL
;
A
#
# COMPACT_ATOMS: atom_id res chain seq x y z
N GLY A 1 2.01 3.05 30.21
CA GLY A 1 1.23 2.40 29.10
C GLY A 1 -0.21 2.88 28.97
N SER A 2 -0.86 3.33 30.04
CA SER A 2 -2.28 3.72 30.01
C SER A 2 -2.52 5.16 29.52
N GLU A 3 -1.60 6.06 29.73
CA GLU A 3 -1.80 7.47 29.40
C GLU A 3 -1.81 7.75 27.88
N MET A 4 -1.08 6.94 27.09
CA MET A 4 -1.07 7.07 25.63
C MET A 4 -2.39 6.60 25.00
N CYS A 5 -3.03 5.59 25.59
CA CYS A 5 -4.36 5.12 25.13
C CYS A 5 -5.48 6.13 25.48
N ILE A 6 -5.37 6.85 26.60
CA ILE A 6 -6.34 7.88 26.99
C ILE A 6 -6.24 9.09 26.06
N ARG A 7 -5.03 9.48 25.66
CA ARG A 7 -4.80 10.60 24.77
C ARG A 7 -5.31 10.33 23.35
N ASP A 8 -5.15 9.11 22.83
CA ASP A 8 -5.69 8.71 21.52
C ASP A 8 -7.22 8.61 21.55
N ARG A 9 -7.82 8.12 22.64
CA ARG A 9 -9.28 8.10 22.81
C ARG A 9 -9.89 9.49 22.90
N SER A 10 -9.25 10.41 23.60
CA SER A 10 -9.74 11.78 23.72
C SER A 10 -9.61 12.57 22.41
N SER A 11 -8.56 12.34 21.61
CA SER A 11 -8.41 12.97 20.29
C SER A 11 -9.42 12.44 19.29
N MET A 12 -9.75 11.14 19.32
CA MET A 12 -10.81 10.55 18.50
C MET A 12 -12.20 11.06 18.92
N ALA A 13 -12.48 11.18 20.22
CA ALA A 13 -13.74 11.74 20.70
C ALA A 13 -13.92 13.21 20.31
N TYR A 14 -12.83 13.98 20.27
CA TYR A 14 -12.85 15.37 19.83
C TYR A 14 -13.11 15.51 18.32
N LEU A 15 -12.54 14.62 17.51
CA LEU A 15 -12.77 14.56 16.05
C LEU A 15 -14.20 14.13 15.70
N LEU A 16 -14.81 13.26 16.52
CA LEU A 16 -16.18 12.79 16.32
C LEU A 16 -17.24 13.83 16.73
N ASN A 17 -16.86 14.82 17.55
CA ASN A 17 -17.74 15.91 17.96
C ASN A 17 -17.74 17.09 16.96
N THR A 18 -16.91 17.03 15.91
CA THR A 18 -16.95 17.94 14.79
C THR A 18 -17.97 17.47 13.75
N HIS A 19 -18.56 18.39 13.02
CA HIS A 19 -19.63 18.21 12.02
C HIS A 19 -19.24 17.32 10.81
N TYR A 20 -18.08 16.64 10.86
CA TYR A 20 -17.57 15.80 9.77
C TYR A 20 -18.12 14.39 9.84
N SER A 21 -18.58 13.87 8.70
CA SER A 21 -19.04 12.47 8.61
C SER A 21 -17.85 11.51 8.80
N ARG A 22 -18.11 10.36 9.45
CA ARG A 22 -17.10 9.32 9.67
C ARG A 22 -16.38 8.90 8.39
N THR A 23 -17.12 8.90 7.28
CA THR A 23 -16.60 8.58 5.94
C THR A 23 -15.61 9.63 5.44
N GLN A 24 -15.84 10.91 5.73
CA GLN A 24 -14.93 11.99 5.34
C GLN A 24 -13.58 11.88 6.07
N ILE A 25 -13.61 11.51 7.35
CA ILE A 25 -12.38 11.32 8.15
C ILE A 25 -11.53 10.20 7.56
N ILE A 26 -12.13 9.03 7.27
CA ILE A 26 -11.43 7.90 6.66
C ILE A 26 -10.84 8.28 5.31
N PHE A 27 -11.64 8.92 4.48
CA PHE A 27 -11.22 9.31 3.13
C PHE A 27 -10.07 10.32 3.17
N THR A 28 -10.12 11.30 4.07
CA THR A 28 -9.05 12.27 4.26
C THR A 28 -7.76 11.60 4.72
N GLN A 29 -7.82 10.69 5.67
CA GLN A 29 -6.65 9.94 6.15
C GLN A 29 -6.02 9.10 5.04
N PHE A 30 -6.85 8.45 4.23
CA PHE A 30 -6.35 7.66 3.10
C PHE A 30 -5.70 8.54 2.03
N ILE A 31 -6.29 9.71 1.71
CA ILE A 31 -5.68 10.67 0.78
C ILE A 31 -4.33 11.17 1.30
N VAL A 32 -4.22 11.50 2.59
CA VAL A 32 -2.95 11.93 3.19
C VAL A 32 -1.90 10.84 3.06
N LEU A 33 -2.28 9.58 3.31
CA LEU A 33 -1.39 8.43 3.17
C LEU A 33 -0.93 8.27 1.72
N LEU A 34 -1.85 8.32 0.75
CA LEU A 34 -1.52 8.23 -0.68
C LEU A 34 -0.61 9.37 -1.14
N THR A 35 -0.87 10.60 -0.65
CA THR A 35 -0.05 11.76 -0.99
C THR A 35 1.38 11.59 -0.46
N GLY A 36 1.53 11.12 0.78
CA GLY A 36 2.84 10.84 1.36
C GLY A 36 3.62 9.78 0.58
N LEU A 37 2.93 8.73 0.17
CA LEU A 37 3.48 7.63 -0.63
C LEU A 37 3.93 8.11 -2.02
N LEU A 38 3.11 8.94 -2.68
CA LEU A 38 3.44 9.52 -3.98
C LEU A 38 4.68 10.43 -3.88
N ILE A 39 4.76 11.27 -2.85
CA ILE A 39 5.93 12.12 -2.62
C ILE A 39 7.19 11.27 -2.41
N LEU A 40 7.09 10.19 -1.65
CA LEU A 40 8.20 9.28 -1.37
C LEU A 40 8.72 8.62 -2.66
N ILE A 41 7.83 8.08 -3.49
CA ILE A 41 8.21 7.47 -4.78
C ILE A 41 8.83 8.51 -5.71
N CYS A 42 8.24 9.69 -5.85
CA CYS A 42 8.79 10.75 -6.69
C CYS A 42 10.19 11.19 -6.21
N TYR A 43 10.38 11.27 -4.90
CA TYR A 43 11.69 11.60 -4.31
C TYR A 43 12.72 10.51 -4.60
N ALA A 44 12.37 9.24 -4.37
CA ALA A 44 13.25 8.11 -4.64
C ALA A 44 13.60 7.99 -6.13
N ALA A 45 12.60 8.11 -7.01
CA ALA A 45 12.81 8.08 -8.45
C ALA A 45 13.70 9.23 -8.93
N GLY A 46 13.47 10.44 -8.41
CA GLY A 46 14.29 11.62 -8.70
C GLY A 46 15.75 11.43 -8.27
N LEU A 47 15.98 10.87 -7.08
CA LEU A 47 17.33 10.55 -6.61
C LEU A 47 18.04 9.53 -7.50
N ILE A 48 17.35 8.45 -7.88
CA ILE A 48 17.91 7.40 -8.74
C ILE A 48 18.27 7.98 -10.11
N ILE A 49 17.40 8.77 -10.72
CA ILE A 49 17.68 9.43 -12.01
C ILE A 49 18.88 10.37 -11.88
N PHE A 50 18.94 11.16 -10.82
CA PHE A 50 20.03 12.09 -10.57
C PHE A 50 21.39 11.37 -10.43
N ILE A 51 21.43 10.33 -9.58
CA ILE A 51 22.65 9.53 -9.36
C ILE A 51 23.05 8.77 -10.62
N SER A 52 22.08 8.19 -11.35
CA SER A 52 22.35 7.47 -12.58
C SER A 52 22.96 8.38 -13.64
N ASN A 53 22.49 9.61 -13.79
CA ASN A 53 23.06 10.57 -14.71
C ASN A 53 24.47 11.03 -14.34
N LEU A 54 24.81 11.02 -13.03
CA LEU A 54 26.15 11.37 -12.54
C LEU A 54 27.17 10.25 -12.79
N ILE A 55 26.77 8.98 -12.63
CA ILE A 55 27.67 7.82 -12.69
C ILE A 55 27.68 7.21 -14.09
N PHE A 56 26.51 7.08 -14.71
CA PHE A 56 26.31 6.42 -16.00
C PHE A 56 25.64 7.38 -16.98
N SER A 57 26.39 8.34 -17.50
CA SER A 57 25.86 9.41 -18.37
C SER A 57 25.06 8.88 -19.56
N GLY A 58 23.72 8.74 -19.37
CA GLY A 58 22.76 8.49 -20.43
C GLY A 58 22.38 7.03 -20.70
N GLU A 59 22.83 6.05 -19.90
CA GLU A 59 22.45 4.63 -20.09
C GLU A 59 21.08 4.26 -19.53
N LEU A 60 20.50 5.09 -18.64
CA LEU A 60 19.19 4.82 -18.05
C LEU A 60 18.08 5.18 -19.04
N GLU A 61 17.28 4.18 -19.45
CA GLU A 61 16.05 4.40 -20.21
C GLU A 61 14.96 4.97 -19.28
N ILE A 62 14.90 6.29 -19.16
CA ILE A 62 14.02 7.02 -18.24
C ILE A 62 12.56 6.58 -18.41
N THR A 63 12.10 6.34 -19.62
CA THR A 63 10.72 5.95 -19.91
C THR A 63 10.37 4.59 -19.29
N LYS A 64 11.22 3.59 -19.45
CA LYS A 64 11.04 2.26 -18.87
C LYS A 64 11.13 2.31 -17.35
N PHE A 65 12.07 3.09 -16.83
CA PHE A 65 12.23 3.29 -15.38
C PHE A 65 10.97 3.93 -14.75
N LEU A 66 10.42 4.98 -15.37
CA LEU A 66 9.18 5.61 -14.92
C LEU A 66 7.98 4.66 -14.98
N LEU A 67 7.91 3.82 -16.00
CA LEU A 67 6.84 2.84 -16.15
C LEU A 67 6.87 1.80 -15.02
N VAL A 68 8.05 1.30 -14.66
CA VAL A 68 8.23 0.40 -13.52
C VAL A 68 7.86 1.08 -12.20
N ASN A 69 8.25 2.36 -12.01
CA ASN A 69 7.85 3.12 -10.82
C ASN A 69 6.35 3.33 -10.74
N LEU A 70 5.67 3.51 -11.88
CA LEU A 70 4.21 3.58 -11.91
C LEU A 70 3.58 2.23 -11.47
N GLY A 71 4.09 1.12 -11.93
CA GLY A 71 3.67 -0.21 -11.49
C GLY A 71 3.92 -0.42 -9.99
N LEU A 72 5.07 0.01 -9.48
CA LEU A 72 5.40 -0.02 -8.06
C LEU A 72 4.40 0.81 -7.24
N LEU A 73 4.05 2.01 -7.72
CA LEU A 73 3.05 2.87 -7.09
C LEU A 73 1.69 2.16 -6.96
N VAL A 74 1.26 1.43 -7.99
CA VAL A 74 0.01 0.65 -7.95
C VAL A 74 0.09 -0.45 -6.90
N LEU A 75 1.20 -1.17 -6.82
CA LEU A 75 1.43 -2.19 -5.79
C LEU A 75 1.39 -1.60 -4.38
N GLU A 76 2.02 -0.44 -4.18
CA GLU A 76 2.02 0.24 -2.88
C GLU A 76 0.63 0.78 -2.50
N ILE A 77 -0.15 1.26 -3.45
CA ILE A 77 -1.56 1.62 -3.22
C ILE A 77 -2.36 0.42 -2.73
N PHE A 78 -2.17 -0.75 -3.34
CA PHE A 78 -2.82 -1.98 -2.90
C PHE A 78 -2.43 -2.36 -1.47
N LEU A 79 -1.12 -2.39 -1.16
CA LEU A 79 -0.63 -2.72 0.17
C LEU A 79 -1.10 -1.70 1.22
N SER A 80 -1.12 -0.42 0.88
CA SER A 80 -1.61 0.63 1.78
C SER A 80 -3.11 0.51 2.04
N ALA A 81 -3.91 0.18 1.03
CA ALA A 81 -5.34 -0.05 1.19
C ALA A 81 -5.62 -1.27 2.09
N LEU A 82 -4.84 -2.34 1.93
CA LEU A 82 -4.92 -3.55 2.76
C LEU A 82 -4.54 -3.26 4.22
N CYS A 83 -3.43 -2.57 4.46
CA CYS A 83 -3.02 -2.16 5.80
C CYS A 83 -4.03 -1.21 6.45
N PHE A 84 -4.58 -0.29 5.66
CA PHE A 84 -5.60 0.66 6.13
C PHE A 84 -6.91 -0.04 6.49
N MET A 85 -7.31 -1.06 5.74
CA MET A 85 -8.45 -1.91 6.07
C MET A 85 -8.27 -2.56 7.44
N PHE A 86 -7.11 -3.18 7.70
CA PHE A 86 -6.83 -3.76 9.01
C PHE A 86 -6.79 -2.71 10.11
N ALA A 87 -6.23 -1.53 9.85
CA ALA A 87 -6.18 -0.43 10.78
C ALA A 87 -7.58 0.05 11.22
N CYS A 88 -8.53 0.05 10.30
CA CYS A 88 -9.90 0.48 10.58
C CYS A 88 -10.80 -0.62 11.18
N LEU A 89 -10.54 -1.89 10.86
CA LEU A 89 -11.38 -3.01 11.28
C LEU A 89 -10.94 -3.63 12.62
N CYS A 90 -9.68 -3.53 13.02
CA CYS A 90 -9.19 -4.06 14.28
C CYS A 90 -9.43 -3.10 15.44
N ASP A 91 -9.83 -3.64 16.61
CA ASP A 91 -10.14 -2.83 17.82
C ASP A 91 -8.89 -2.32 18.54
N GLU A 92 -7.79 -3.07 18.46
CA GLU A 92 -6.53 -2.71 19.09
C GLU A 92 -5.53 -2.15 18.08
N LEU A 93 -5.16 -0.88 18.23
CA LEU A 93 -4.20 -0.19 17.37
C LEU A 93 -2.86 -0.96 17.23
N LYS A 94 -2.36 -1.51 18.34
CA LYS A 94 -1.10 -2.28 18.36
C LYS A 94 -1.21 -3.57 17.53
N PHE A 95 -2.34 -4.25 17.62
CA PHE A 95 -2.60 -5.49 16.86
C PHE A 95 -2.79 -5.20 15.38
N SER A 96 -3.51 -4.15 15.05
CA SER A 96 -3.81 -3.71 13.71
C SER A 96 -2.56 -3.32 12.91
N VAL A 97 -1.74 -2.40 13.46
CA VAL A 97 -0.47 -1.99 12.82
C VAL A 97 0.49 -3.17 12.72
N GLY A 98 0.54 -4.01 13.78
CA GLY A 98 1.36 -5.22 13.79
C GLY A 98 0.91 -6.23 12.73
N LEU A 99 -0.38 -6.38 12.48
CA LEU A 99 -0.92 -7.31 11.49
C LEU A 99 -0.58 -6.85 10.06
N GLY A 100 -0.80 -5.57 9.74
CA GLY A 100 -0.49 -5.01 8.44
C GLY A 100 1.01 -5.12 8.09
N ALA A 101 1.88 -4.75 9.04
CA ALA A 101 3.32 -4.87 8.86
C ALA A 101 3.79 -6.32 8.72
N ARG A 102 3.26 -7.24 9.54
CA ARG A 102 3.58 -8.67 9.45
C ARG A 102 3.14 -9.29 8.12
N LEU A 103 1.95 -8.93 7.63
CA LEU A 103 1.44 -9.40 6.34
C LEU A 103 2.32 -8.90 5.19
N GLY A 104 2.65 -7.61 5.16
CA GLY A 104 3.54 -7.05 4.14
C GLY A 104 4.92 -7.72 4.15
N MET A 105 5.49 -7.94 5.35
CA MET A 105 6.77 -8.63 5.51
C MET A 105 6.68 -10.11 5.12
N ALA A 106 5.59 -10.80 5.46
CA ALA A 106 5.36 -12.17 5.07
C ALA A 106 5.26 -12.32 3.55
N PHE A 107 4.51 -11.47 2.88
CA PHE A 107 4.43 -11.45 1.42
C PHE A 107 5.79 -11.21 0.77
N PHE A 108 6.58 -10.27 1.30
CA PHE A 108 7.92 -10.00 0.82
C PHE A 108 8.85 -11.21 0.98
N LEU A 109 8.83 -11.86 2.15
CA LEU A 109 9.63 -13.06 2.39
C LEU A 109 9.21 -14.22 1.48
N ILE A 110 7.91 -14.44 1.29
CA ILE A 110 7.39 -15.47 0.37
C ILE A 110 7.87 -15.18 -1.04
N GLN A 111 7.83 -13.94 -1.48
CA GLN A 111 8.31 -13.53 -2.80
C GLN A 111 9.82 -13.80 -2.96
N MET A 112 10.63 -13.47 -1.96
CA MET A 112 12.05 -13.78 -1.98
C MET A 112 12.32 -15.29 -2.02
N LEU A 113 11.59 -16.07 -1.24
CA LEU A 113 11.74 -17.54 -1.22
C LEU A 113 11.34 -18.18 -2.55
N SER A 114 10.28 -17.68 -3.19
CA SER A 114 9.81 -18.20 -4.48
C SER A 114 10.80 -17.98 -5.63
N GLN A 115 11.72 -17.01 -5.49
CA GLN A 115 12.78 -16.76 -6.48
C GLN A 115 14.01 -17.68 -6.30
N VAL A 116 14.14 -18.33 -5.14
CA VAL A 116 15.32 -19.15 -4.82
C VAL A 116 15.14 -20.61 -5.26
N SER A 117 13.91 -21.10 -5.39
CA SER A 117 13.65 -22.53 -5.67
C SER A 117 12.42 -22.74 -6.55
N ASP A 118 12.61 -23.43 -7.66
CA ASP A 118 11.53 -23.81 -8.60
C ASP A 118 10.46 -24.69 -7.93
N THR A 119 10.80 -25.41 -6.87
CA THR A 119 9.87 -26.29 -6.13
C THR A 119 8.79 -25.49 -5.39
N ILE A 120 9.05 -24.22 -5.09
CA ILE A 120 8.16 -23.35 -4.31
C ILE A 120 7.57 -22.24 -5.20
N GLU A 121 7.75 -22.37 -6.50
CA GLU A 121 7.31 -21.36 -7.47
C GLU A 121 5.79 -21.06 -7.37
N PHE A 122 4.97 -22.04 -6.99
CA PHE A 122 3.54 -21.84 -6.81
C PHE A 122 3.19 -20.83 -5.70
N LEU A 123 4.08 -20.63 -4.70
CA LEU A 123 3.87 -19.63 -3.63
C LEU A 123 3.87 -18.20 -4.14
N LYS A 124 4.51 -17.95 -5.28
CA LYS A 124 4.47 -16.61 -5.87
C LYS A 124 3.04 -16.16 -6.17
N TYR A 125 2.15 -17.08 -6.58
CA TYR A 125 0.74 -16.76 -6.85
C TYR A 125 -0.07 -16.37 -5.60
N LEU A 126 0.47 -16.59 -4.41
CA LEU A 126 -0.14 -16.21 -3.14
C LEU A 126 0.16 -14.77 -2.75
N THR A 127 1.14 -14.13 -3.40
CA THR A 127 1.58 -12.78 -3.06
C THR A 127 1.14 -11.75 -4.10
N PRO A 128 0.77 -10.53 -3.68
CA PRO A 128 0.45 -9.46 -4.61
C PRO A 128 1.65 -9.02 -5.45
N PHE A 129 2.87 -9.35 -5.01
CA PHE A 129 4.11 -9.03 -5.73
C PHE A 129 4.22 -9.77 -7.06
N THR A 130 3.55 -10.91 -7.23
CA THR A 130 3.53 -11.66 -8.49
C THR A 130 2.81 -10.91 -9.61
N LEU A 131 1.82 -10.10 -9.23
CA LEU A 131 1.10 -9.24 -10.16
C LEU A 131 1.94 -8.04 -10.61
N PHE A 132 3.05 -7.78 -9.90
CA PHE A 132 4.03 -6.76 -10.26
C PHE A 132 5.27 -7.45 -10.86
N ASP A 133 5.34 -7.50 -12.19
CA ASP A 133 6.48 -8.03 -12.93
C ASP A 133 7.16 -6.90 -13.70
N PRO A 134 8.32 -6.40 -13.21
CA PRO A 134 9.04 -5.31 -13.86
C PRO A 134 9.49 -5.64 -15.27
N GLU A 135 9.86 -6.90 -15.55
CA GLU A 135 10.36 -7.30 -16.86
C GLU A 135 9.26 -7.23 -17.91
N ASN A 136 8.09 -7.77 -17.61
CA ASN A 136 6.95 -7.76 -18.51
C ASN A 136 6.36 -6.35 -18.69
N ILE A 137 6.46 -5.50 -17.66
CA ILE A 137 6.09 -4.08 -17.73
C ILE A 137 7.02 -3.35 -18.72
N ILE A 138 8.33 -3.59 -18.67
CA ILE A 138 9.31 -2.98 -19.57
C ILE A 138 9.12 -3.44 -21.02
N ARG A 139 8.64 -4.68 -21.22
CA ARG A 139 8.33 -5.25 -22.54
C ARG A 139 7.00 -4.78 -23.10
N TYR A 140 6.23 -3.97 -22.35
CA TYR A 140 4.88 -3.51 -22.71
C TYR A 140 3.90 -4.66 -22.96
N GLU A 141 4.03 -5.78 -22.23
CA GLU A 141 3.09 -6.90 -22.35
C GLU A 141 1.73 -6.52 -21.78
N ALA A 142 0.67 -6.78 -22.54
CA ALA A 142 -0.69 -6.44 -22.15
C ALA A 142 -1.13 -7.11 -20.83
N GLU A 143 -0.61 -8.31 -20.54
CA GLU A 143 -0.88 -9.04 -19.32
C GLU A 143 -0.45 -8.27 -18.06
N SER A 144 0.70 -7.56 -18.11
CA SER A 144 1.18 -6.76 -16.99
C SER A 144 0.24 -5.61 -16.65
N PHE A 145 -0.33 -4.96 -17.66
CA PHE A 145 -1.30 -3.89 -17.45
C PHE A 145 -2.63 -4.42 -16.89
N ILE A 146 -3.03 -5.64 -17.27
CA ILE A 146 -4.19 -6.31 -16.68
C ILE A 146 -3.94 -6.61 -15.21
N HIS A 147 -2.75 -7.12 -14.85
CA HIS A 147 -2.38 -7.39 -13.46
C HIS A 147 -2.38 -6.12 -12.60
N LEU A 148 -1.85 -5.00 -13.13
CA LEU A 148 -1.92 -3.71 -12.44
C LEU A 148 -3.36 -3.23 -12.27
N GLY A 149 -4.22 -3.46 -13.26
CA GLY A 149 -5.65 -3.20 -13.16
C GLY A 149 -6.34 -4.01 -12.06
N VAL A 150 -6.01 -5.30 -11.94
CA VAL A 150 -6.51 -6.18 -10.87
C VAL A 150 -6.08 -5.67 -9.49
N LEU A 151 -4.83 -5.22 -9.33
CA LEU A 151 -4.35 -4.63 -8.08
C LEU A 151 -5.13 -3.36 -7.70
N LEU A 152 -5.40 -2.47 -8.66
CA LEU A 152 -6.18 -1.25 -8.41
C LEU A 152 -7.63 -1.56 -8.04
N ILE A 153 -8.27 -2.50 -8.73
CA ILE A 153 -9.63 -2.93 -8.41
C ILE A 153 -9.69 -3.54 -7.02
N SER A 154 -8.72 -4.38 -6.66
CA SER A 154 -8.62 -4.99 -5.33
C SER A 154 -8.42 -3.93 -4.24
N ALA A 155 -7.58 -2.91 -4.48
CA ALA A 155 -7.41 -1.78 -3.57
C ALA A 155 -8.72 -1.00 -3.37
N ALA A 156 -9.48 -0.76 -4.44
CA ALA A 156 -10.79 -0.11 -4.36
C ALA A 156 -11.80 -0.94 -3.55
N VAL A 157 -11.82 -2.26 -3.73
CA VAL A 157 -12.67 -3.18 -2.95
C VAL A 157 -12.31 -3.12 -1.47
N PHE A 158 -11.02 -3.14 -1.11
CA PHE A 158 -10.59 -2.99 0.29
C PHE A 158 -11.04 -1.66 0.90
N MET A 159 -10.99 -0.58 0.13
CA MET A 159 -11.49 0.72 0.59
C MET A 159 -13.00 0.71 0.84
N ILE A 160 -13.79 0.07 -0.02
CA ILE A 160 -15.24 -0.07 0.17
C ILE A 160 -15.53 -0.88 1.44
N ILE A 161 -14.84 -2.01 1.63
CA ILE A 161 -14.96 -2.85 2.83
C ILE A 161 -14.61 -2.04 4.09
N THR A 162 -13.56 -1.23 4.02
CA THR A 162 -13.14 -0.36 5.13
C THR A 162 -14.23 0.64 5.51
N ILE A 163 -14.81 1.31 4.52
CA ILE A 163 -15.85 2.33 4.73
C ILE A 163 -17.12 1.68 5.32
N GLU A 164 -17.55 0.54 4.78
CA GLU A 164 -18.74 -0.17 5.26
C GLU A 164 -18.52 -0.77 6.65
N GLY A 165 -17.37 -1.37 6.89
CA GLY A 165 -17.01 -1.94 8.19
C GLY A 165 -16.96 -0.87 9.27
N PHE A 166 -16.40 0.29 8.98
CA PHE A 166 -16.32 1.41 9.93
C PHE A 166 -17.68 2.04 10.20
N LYS A 167 -18.58 2.07 9.22
CA LYS A 167 -19.97 2.56 9.42
C LYS A 167 -20.78 1.67 10.37
N LYS A 168 -20.55 0.35 10.30
CA LYS A 168 -21.28 -0.65 11.13
C LYS A 168 -20.71 -0.79 12.53
N ARG A 169 -19.55 -0.22 12.81
CA ARG A 169 -18.95 -0.24 14.14
C ARG A 169 -19.69 0.73 15.06
N ASP A 170 -20.38 0.17 16.04
CA ASP A 170 -20.82 0.92 17.22
C ASP A 170 -19.58 1.28 18.03
N LEU A 171 -19.16 2.53 17.93
CA LEU A 171 -18.19 3.08 18.87
C LEU A 171 -18.93 3.17 20.21
N SER A 172 -18.75 2.15 21.07
CA SER A 172 -19.19 2.22 22.45
C SER A 172 -18.47 3.39 23.11
N LEU A 173 -19.19 4.51 23.23
CA LEU A 173 -18.82 5.67 24.03
C LEU A 173 -18.78 5.31 25.51
#